data_9592b0d27e7cbe12e2cc3e419abb73c4
#
_entry.id   9592b0d27e7cbe12e2cc3e419abb73c4
#
_cell.length_a   1.000
_cell.length_b   1.000
_cell.length_c   1.000
_cell.angle_alpha   90.00
_cell.angle_beta   90.00
_cell.angle_gamma   90.00
#
_symmetry.space_group_name_H-M   'P 1'
#
loop_
_entity.id
_entity.type
_entity.pdbx_description
1 polymer ?
#
loop_
_entity_poly.entity_id
_entity_poly.type
_entity_poly.pdbx_seq_one_letter_code
_entity_poly.pdbx_strand_id
1 'polypeptide(L)'
;MKKKILLFFTLIASFNLFANQTEKKSKKIDLTPTNTVFKLDLQKDALILGSALTLIATDIILSNIDNNVVHIDSKLNIDEVNKIDKILMRPYSKKFDLLGTGFELATAITPLVFLSVPTTEWTTIAGMYAETMLFAYGFKELAKAVFDRPRPYMYFDDFPIEEVQKGDWNSSFFSGHTTLSFAAATFTTYVFCKYKPESKWKIPVIATSYTLAAATAAMRILSGNHFLTDVAIGAVVGSITGLLIPFWHYVNPENPMGVIGNTDSAYLSVAPTALCFTVKI
;
A
#
# COMPACT_ATOMS: atom_id res chain seq x y z
N MET A 1 11.22 20.78 5.66
CA MET A 1 10.56 20.16 4.50
C MET A 1 11.52 19.77 3.38
N LYS A 2 12.23 20.66 2.66
CA LYS A 2 13.09 20.29 1.51
C LYS A 2 14.13 19.23 1.79
N LYS A 3 14.80 19.21 2.96
CA LYS A 3 15.80 18.20 3.35
C LYS A 3 15.17 16.82 3.59
N LYS A 4 13.99 16.74 4.20
CA LYS A 4 13.23 15.50 4.41
C LYS A 4 12.77 14.89 3.07
N ILE A 5 12.28 15.72 2.14
CA ILE A 5 11.88 15.30 0.79
C ILE A 5 13.08 14.73 0.02
N LEU A 6 14.24 15.39 0.08
CA LEU A 6 15.46 14.89 -0.56
C LEU A 6 15.88 13.53 0.01
N LEU A 7 15.81 13.36 1.34
CA LEU A 7 16.11 12.09 2.00
C LEU A 7 15.14 10.98 1.56
N PHE A 8 13.86 11.28 1.41
CA PHE A 8 12.86 10.35 0.90
C PHE A 8 13.19 9.83 -0.50
N PHE A 9 13.51 10.74 -1.42
CA PHE A 9 13.88 10.34 -2.79
C PHE A 9 15.24 9.64 -2.87
N THR A 10 16.21 10.00 -2.03
CA THR A 10 17.52 9.30 -1.98
C THR A 10 17.38 7.89 -1.43
N LEU A 11 16.51 7.66 -0.42
CA LEU A 11 16.20 6.32 0.08
C LEU A 11 15.54 5.45 -0.99
N ILE A 12 14.58 5.98 -1.73
CA ILE A 12 13.95 5.24 -2.85
C ILE A 12 14.97 4.92 -3.95
N ALA A 13 15.85 5.86 -4.29
CA ALA A 13 16.87 5.65 -5.32
C ALA A 13 17.94 4.63 -4.90
N SER A 14 18.42 4.68 -3.65
CA SER A 14 19.40 3.72 -3.12
C SER A 14 18.83 2.30 -3.07
N PHE A 15 17.51 2.19 -2.89
CA PHE A 15 16.79 0.93 -2.90
C PHE A 15 16.85 0.22 -4.25
N ASN A 16 16.64 0.97 -5.34
CA ASN A 16 16.74 0.45 -6.70
C ASN A 16 18.17 -0.01 -7.06
N LEU A 17 19.19 0.69 -6.52
CA LEU A 17 20.61 0.32 -6.73
C LEU A 17 20.99 -0.96 -5.98
N PHE A 18 20.43 -1.15 -4.76
CA PHE A 18 20.70 -2.35 -3.95
C PHE A 18 20.00 -3.59 -4.53
N ALA A 19 18.78 -3.44 -5.01
CA ALA A 19 18.03 -4.51 -5.68
C ALA A 19 18.78 -5.04 -6.92
N ASN A 20 19.35 -4.16 -7.72
CA ASN A 20 20.14 -4.52 -8.92
C ASN A 20 21.48 -5.23 -8.62
N GLN A 21 22.07 -5.05 -7.43
CA GLN A 21 23.33 -5.71 -7.07
C GLN A 21 23.15 -7.13 -6.52
N THR A 22 22.02 -7.42 -5.87
CA THR A 22 21.72 -8.73 -5.30
C THR A 22 21.40 -9.78 -6.36
N GLU A 23 20.84 -9.39 -7.51
CA GLU A 23 20.56 -10.28 -8.63
C GLU A 23 21.80 -10.99 -9.21
N LYS A 24 23.00 -10.40 -9.10
CA LYS A 24 24.23 -10.92 -9.74
C LYS A 24 24.93 -12.07 -8.99
N LYS A 25 24.52 -12.47 -7.78
CA LYS A 25 25.31 -13.37 -6.89
C LYS A 25 24.63 -14.69 -6.45
N SER A 26 23.42 -15.04 -6.89
CA SER A 26 22.72 -16.21 -6.36
C SER A 26 22.98 -17.51 -7.09
N LYS A 27 23.65 -18.47 -6.41
CA LYS A 27 23.56 -19.91 -6.70
C LYS A 27 22.32 -20.46 -6.03
N LYS A 28 21.33 -20.91 -6.80
CA LYS A 28 20.05 -21.47 -6.31
C LYS A 28 20.23 -22.90 -5.78
N ILE A 29 19.73 -23.13 -4.57
CA ILE A 29 19.35 -24.45 -4.07
C ILE A 29 17.82 -24.52 -4.22
N ASP A 30 17.32 -25.37 -5.11
CA ASP A 30 15.91 -25.54 -5.39
C ASP A 30 15.32 -26.68 -4.56
N LEU A 31 14.49 -26.36 -3.59
CA LEU A 31 13.87 -27.31 -2.67
C LEU A 31 12.34 -27.43 -2.84
N THR A 32 11.76 -26.88 -3.94
CA THR A 32 10.31 -26.75 -4.07
C THR A 32 9.70 -27.69 -5.09
N PRO A 33 8.44 -28.16 -4.83
CA PRO A 33 7.65 -28.93 -5.80
C PRO A 33 7.41 -28.15 -7.09
N THR A 34 7.43 -28.79 -8.21
CA THR A 34 7.42 -28.23 -9.57
C THR A 34 6.10 -27.57 -10.01
N ASN A 35 5.09 -27.47 -9.14
CA ASN A 35 3.73 -27.00 -9.50
C ASN A 35 3.21 -25.83 -8.64
N THR A 36 4.08 -25.03 -8.01
CA THR A 36 3.64 -23.88 -7.21
C THR A 36 3.44 -22.65 -8.10
N VAL A 37 2.35 -21.89 -7.86
CA VAL A 37 2.04 -20.64 -8.58
C VAL A 37 2.93 -19.49 -8.12
N PHE A 38 3.25 -19.48 -6.83
CA PHE A 38 4.15 -18.49 -6.21
C PHE A 38 5.21 -19.19 -5.38
N LYS A 39 6.35 -18.55 -5.19
CA LYS A 39 7.46 -19.07 -4.40
C LYS A 39 8.09 -17.98 -3.56
N LEU A 40 8.24 -18.24 -2.26
CA LEU A 40 9.07 -17.42 -1.38
C LEU A 40 10.55 -17.68 -1.72
N ASP A 41 11.35 -16.62 -1.68
CA ASP A 41 12.80 -16.65 -1.95
C ASP A 41 13.50 -15.87 -0.86
N LEU A 42 14.30 -16.51 -0.03
CA LEU A 42 14.92 -15.92 1.15
C LEU A 42 15.64 -14.60 0.86
N GLN A 43 16.24 -14.44 -0.31
CA GLN A 43 16.95 -13.21 -0.65
C GLN A 43 15.98 -12.08 -1.00
N LYS A 44 14.93 -12.38 -1.78
CA LYS A 44 13.88 -11.41 -2.11
C LYS A 44 13.09 -11.02 -0.86
N ASP A 45 12.70 -12.01 -0.06
CA ASP A 45 11.94 -11.83 1.17
C ASP A 45 12.74 -10.98 2.17
N ALA A 46 14.04 -11.28 2.36
CA ALA A 46 14.93 -10.49 3.21
C ALA A 46 15.11 -9.05 2.71
N LEU A 47 15.14 -8.84 1.39
CA LEU A 47 15.20 -7.51 0.79
C LEU A 47 13.91 -6.73 1.03
N ILE A 48 12.75 -7.32 0.77
CA ILE A 48 11.44 -6.67 0.95
C ILE A 48 11.22 -6.33 2.42
N LEU A 49 11.41 -7.29 3.32
CA LEU A 49 11.24 -7.10 4.77
C LEU A 49 12.27 -6.12 5.34
N GLY A 50 13.54 -6.25 4.95
CA GLY A 50 14.60 -5.31 5.36
C GLY A 50 14.29 -3.88 4.95
N SER A 51 13.70 -3.71 3.80
CA SER A 51 13.23 -2.44 3.27
C SER A 51 12.07 -1.87 4.06
N ALA A 52 11.06 -2.67 4.30
CA ALA A 52 9.92 -2.27 5.11
C ALA A 52 10.35 -1.82 6.50
N LEU A 53 11.25 -2.58 7.14
CA LEU A 53 11.83 -2.22 8.43
C LEU A 53 12.66 -0.93 8.37
N THR A 54 13.40 -0.72 7.30
CA THR A 54 14.17 0.53 7.12
C THR A 54 13.24 1.74 6.96
N LEU A 55 12.13 1.61 6.23
CA LEU A 55 11.12 2.66 6.11
C LEU A 55 10.53 3.00 7.49
N ILE A 56 10.14 1.99 8.26
CA ILE A 56 9.58 2.16 9.60
C ILE A 56 10.61 2.79 10.57
N ALA A 57 11.86 2.31 10.56
CA ALA A 57 12.90 2.87 11.39
C ALA A 57 13.20 4.34 11.04
N THR A 58 13.17 4.68 9.75
CA THR A 58 13.38 6.07 9.30
C THR A 58 12.24 6.98 9.76
N ASP A 59 10.99 6.50 9.72
CA ASP A 59 9.84 7.23 10.28
C ASP A 59 10.04 7.51 11.78
N ILE A 60 10.37 6.49 12.57
CA ILE A 60 10.61 6.62 14.01
C ILE A 60 11.72 7.66 14.29
N ILE A 61 12.80 7.65 13.52
CA ILE A 61 13.90 8.60 13.69
C ILE A 61 13.43 10.03 13.36
N LEU A 62 12.74 10.23 12.25
CA LEU A 62 12.26 11.54 11.82
C LEU A 62 11.22 12.10 12.78
N SER A 63 10.29 11.28 13.28
CA SER A 63 9.27 11.69 14.23
C SER A 63 9.86 12.10 15.57
N ASN A 64 10.95 11.47 16.01
CA ASN A 64 11.65 11.85 17.25
C ASN A 64 12.48 13.14 17.15
N ILE A 65 12.88 13.53 15.94
CA ILE A 65 13.62 14.79 15.71
C ILE A 65 12.68 16.00 15.78
N ASP A 66 11.42 15.85 15.39
CA ASP A 66 10.45 16.94 15.28
C ASP A 66 9.53 17.09 16.51
N ASN A 67 10.05 16.91 17.73
CA ASN A 67 9.33 17.07 19.00
C ASN A 67 8.84 18.50 19.29
N ASN A 68 8.55 19.31 18.27
CA ASN A 68 7.95 20.62 18.46
C ASN A 68 6.45 20.44 18.75
N VAL A 69 6.09 20.58 20.03
CA VAL A 69 4.70 20.74 20.45
C VAL A 69 4.20 22.07 19.86
N VAL A 70 3.51 21.96 18.72
CA VAL A 70 2.85 23.12 18.13
C VAL A 70 1.55 23.34 18.88
N HIS A 71 1.47 24.45 19.63
CA HIS A 71 0.22 24.91 20.20
C HIS A 71 -0.65 25.50 19.05
N ILE A 72 -1.72 24.80 18.73
CA ILE A 72 -2.68 25.26 17.72
C ILE A 72 -3.86 25.86 18.47
N ASP A 73 -3.89 27.19 18.54
CA ASP A 73 -4.93 27.95 19.26
C ASP A 73 -6.08 28.40 18.32
N SER A 74 -5.94 28.18 17.01
CA SER A 74 -6.92 28.60 16.01
C SER A 74 -6.91 27.70 14.77
N LYS A 75 -8.02 27.71 14.02
CA LYS A 75 -8.11 27.02 12.74
C LYS A 75 -7.11 27.59 11.72
N LEU A 76 -6.69 26.75 10.80
CA LEU A 76 -5.80 27.11 9.69
C LEU A 76 -6.56 27.87 8.59
N ASN A 77 -5.81 28.64 7.80
CA ASN A 77 -6.40 29.41 6.70
C ASN A 77 -6.76 28.49 5.51
N ILE A 78 -8.05 28.41 5.20
CA ILE A 78 -8.58 27.60 4.10
C ILE A 78 -8.04 28.01 2.72
N ASP A 79 -7.59 29.27 2.56
CA ASP A 79 -7.07 29.75 1.28
C ASP A 79 -5.74 29.11 0.88
N GLU A 80 -5.02 28.50 1.84
CA GLU A 80 -3.79 27.75 1.60
C GLU A 80 -4.04 26.37 0.97
N VAL A 81 -5.28 25.88 1.03
CA VAL A 81 -5.65 24.57 0.44
C VAL A 81 -5.85 24.71 -1.06
N ASN A 82 -5.31 23.77 -1.82
CA ASN A 82 -5.49 23.77 -3.28
C ASN A 82 -6.96 23.55 -3.69
N LYS A 83 -7.33 23.98 -4.90
CA LYS A 83 -8.72 23.97 -5.37
C LYS A 83 -9.34 22.57 -5.44
N ILE A 84 -8.56 21.56 -5.78
CA ILE A 84 -9.05 20.16 -5.91
C ILE A 84 -9.47 19.63 -4.55
N ASP A 85 -8.64 19.87 -3.54
CA ASP A 85 -8.88 19.34 -2.19
C ASP A 85 -10.00 20.09 -1.46
N LYS A 86 -10.21 21.38 -1.78
CA LYS A 86 -11.34 22.16 -1.25
C LYS A 86 -12.72 21.55 -1.60
N ILE A 87 -12.85 20.83 -2.73
CA ILE A 87 -14.14 20.32 -3.23
C ILE A 87 -14.81 19.37 -2.24
N LEU A 88 -14.04 18.45 -1.66
CA LEU A 88 -14.55 17.41 -0.78
C LEU A 88 -14.10 17.55 0.68
N MET A 89 -13.51 18.70 1.04
CA MET A 89 -13.07 18.97 2.41
C MET A 89 -14.26 18.96 3.39
N ARG A 90 -14.10 18.31 4.55
CA ARG A 90 -15.14 18.13 5.55
C ARG A 90 -14.59 18.40 6.97
N PRO A 91 -15.45 18.84 7.90
CA PRO A 91 -15.13 18.83 9.32
C PRO A 91 -14.98 17.41 9.84
N TYR A 92 -14.40 17.25 11.02
CA TYR A 92 -14.20 15.94 11.62
C TYR A 92 -15.52 15.23 11.93
N SER A 93 -15.57 13.94 11.63
CA SER A 93 -16.69 13.07 11.99
C SER A 93 -16.22 11.72 12.50
N LYS A 94 -16.32 11.51 13.82
CA LYS A 94 -15.97 10.26 14.49
C LYS A 94 -16.73 9.05 13.92
N LYS A 95 -17.99 9.25 13.52
CA LYS A 95 -18.81 8.19 12.91
C LYS A 95 -18.19 7.67 11.62
N PHE A 96 -17.81 8.56 10.71
CA PHE A 96 -17.20 8.18 9.44
C PHE A 96 -15.77 7.67 9.62
N ASP A 97 -15.07 8.15 10.65
CA ASP A 97 -13.75 7.65 11.02
C ASP A 97 -13.78 6.18 11.43
N LEU A 98 -14.70 5.83 12.34
CA LEU A 98 -14.91 4.43 12.76
C LEU A 98 -15.37 3.54 11.60
N LEU A 99 -16.27 4.02 10.73
CA LEU A 99 -16.70 3.27 9.55
C LEU A 99 -15.54 3.04 8.58
N GLY A 100 -14.66 4.04 8.40
CA GLY A 100 -13.45 3.91 7.58
C GLY A 100 -12.53 2.81 8.09
N THR A 101 -12.28 2.76 9.38
CA THR A 101 -11.50 1.69 10.04
C THR A 101 -12.18 0.32 9.88
N GLY A 102 -13.52 0.27 10.02
CA GLY A 102 -14.28 -0.97 9.81
C GLY A 102 -14.14 -1.51 8.38
N PHE A 103 -14.25 -0.66 7.36
CA PHE A 103 -14.06 -1.05 5.96
C PHE A 103 -12.61 -1.44 5.66
N GLU A 104 -11.61 -0.77 6.26
CA GLU A 104 -10.21 -1.17 6.15
C GLU A 104 -10.01 -2.60 6.68
N LEU A 105 -10.50 -2.88 7.90
CA LEU A 105 -10.39 -4.23 8.48
C LEU A 105 -11.12 -5.27 7.63
N ALA A 106 -12.30 -4.96 7.11
CA ALA A 106 -13.01 -5.84 6.19
C ALA A 106 -12.22 -6.09 4.90
N THR A 107 -11.49 -5.08 4.40
CA THR A 107 -10.62 -5.25 3.23
C THR A 107 -9.39 -6.09 3.58
N ALA A 108 -8.79 -5.85 4.75
CA ALA A 108 -7.60 -6.57 5.20
C ALA A 108 -7.82 -8.09 5.36
N ILE A 109 -9.05 -8.52 5.63
CA ILE A 109 -9.39 -9.95 5.72
C ILE A 109 -9.84 -10.58 4.40
N THR A 110 -9.89 -9.85 3.29
CA THR A 110 -10.25 -10.43 1.98
C THR A 110 -9.35 -11.59 1.55
N PRO A 111 -8.04 -11.69 1.92
CA PRO A 111 -7.23 -12.87 1.65
C PRO A 111 -7.72 -14.18 2.27
N LEU A 112 -8.70 -14.14 3.20
CA LEU A 112 -9.34 -15.36 3.69
C LEU A 112 -10.01 -16.19 2.57
N VAL A 113 -10.28 -15.60 1.41
CA VAL A 113 -10.72 -16.34 0.21
C VAL A 113 -9.74 -17.45 -0.18
N PHE A 114 -8.46 -17.34 0.19
CA PHE A 114 -7.43 -18.34 -0.07
C PHE A 114 -7.50 -19.58 0.83
N LEU A 115 -8.39 -19.62 1.81
CA LEU A 115 -8.73 -20.87 2.50
C LEU A 115 -9.29 -21.92 1.52
N SER A 116 -9.71 -21.51 0.32
CA SER A 116 -10.16 -22.39 -0.78
C SER A 116 -9.04 -22.99 -1.64
N VAL A 117 -7.77 -22.61 -1.40
CA VAL A 117 -6.61 -23.22 -2.08
C VAL A 117 -5.96 -24.28 -1.19
N PRO A 118 -5.10 -25.19 -1.74
CA PRO A 118 -4.42 -26.19 -0.93
C PRO A 118 -3.62 -25.59 0.23
N THR A 119 -3.63 -26.26 1.37
CA THR A 119 -2.95 -25.78 2.60
C THR A 119 -1.45 -25.61 2.44
N THR A 120 -0.83 -26.33 1.50
CA THR A 120 0.59 -26.20 1.15
C THR A 120 0.97 -24.82 0.63
N GLU A 121 0.00 -24.06 0.10
CA GLU A 121 0.20 -22.71 -0.43
C GLU A 121 -0.01 -21.60 0.63
N TRP A 122 -0.63 -21.92 1.77
CA TRP A 122 -1.02 -20.92 2.76
C TRP A 122 0.16 -20.14 3.35
N THR A 123 1.27 -20.82 3.61
CA THR A 123 2.49 -20.18 4.14
C THR A 123 3.07 -19.19 3.13
N THR A 124 3.08 -19.53 1.85
CA THR A 124 3.54 -18.66 0.77
C THR A 124 2.64 -17.43 0.63
N ILE A 125 1.32 -17.64 0.62
CA ILE A 125 0.33 -16.56 0.52
C ILE A 125 0.42 -15.63 1.74
N ALA A 126 0.50 -16.20 2.95
CA ALA A 126 0.60 -15.43 4.18
C ALA A 126 1.92 -14.62 4.24
N GLY A 127 3.04 -15.21 3.81
CA GLY A 127 4.33 -14.53 3.72
C GLY A 127 4.27 -13.32 2.78
N MET A 128 3.85 -13.53 1.54
CA MET A 128 3.69 -12.45 0.56
C MET A 128 2.71 -11.36 1.04
N TYR A 129 1.62 -11.76 1.71
CA TYR A 129 0.66 -10.80 2.26
C TYR A 129 1.27 -9.96 3.39
N ALA A 130 1.99 -10.60 4.31
CA ALA A 130 2.69 -9.91 5.38
C ALA A 130 3.72 -8.90 4.83
N GLU A 131 4.50 -9.29 3.83
CA GLU A 131 5.44 -8.41 3.14
C GLU A 131 4.72 -7.22 2.50
N THR A 132 3.62 -7.47 1.78
CA THR A 132 2.80 -6.43 1.15
C THR A 132 2.31 -5.42 2.18
N MET A 133 1.75 -5.88 3.29
CA MET A 133 1.20 -5.01 4.32
C MET A 133 2.28 -4.26 5.09
N LEU A 134 3.40 -4.91 5.44
CA LEU A 134 4.52 -4.26 6.11
C LEU A 134 5.19 -3.19 5.25
N PHE A 135 5.38 -3.47 3.96
CA PHE A 135 5.97 -2.51 3.04
C PHE A 135 5.04 -1.30 2.83
N ALA A 136 3.74 -1.54 2.60
CA ALA A 136 2.74 -0.49 2.47
C ALA A 136 2.65 0.36 3.76
N TYR A 137 2.72 -0.28 4.92
CA TYR A 137 2.73 0.38 6.22
C TYR A 137 3.97 1.27 6.38
N GLY A 138 5.17 0.74 6.17
CA GLY A 138 6.40 1.53 6.29
C GLY A 138 6.42 2.72 5.33
N PHE A 139 5.93 2.52 4.09
CA PHE A 139 5.92 3.59 3.10
C PHE A 139 4.96 4.73 3.46
N LYS A 140 3.76 4.41 4.01
CA LYS A 140 2.80 5.43 4.46
C LYS A 140 3.30 6.22 5.67
N GLU A 141 3.96 5.55 6.65
CA GLU A 141 4.48 6.24 7.81
C GLU A 141 5.64 7.19 7.43
N LEU A 142 6.57 6.71 6.62
CA LEU A 142 7.63 7.58 6.12
C LEU A 142 7.08 8.81 5.37
N ALA A 143 6.04 8.64 4.56
CA ALA A 143 5.42 9.77 3.87
C ALA A 143 4.85 10.80 4.85
N LYS A 144 4.15 10.37 5.90
CA LYS A 144 3.62 11.25 6.94
C LYS A 144 4.73 12.05 7.64
N ALA A 145 5.83 11.39 8.02
CA ALA A 145 6.99 12.05 8.66
C ALA A 145 7.67 13.08 7.75
N VAL A 146 7.57 12.90 6.42
CA VAL A 146 8.22 13.79 5.44
C VAL A 146 7.39 14.99 5.07
N PHE A 147 6.07 14.80 4.89
CA PHE A 147 5.22 15.82 4.24
C PHE A 147 4.55 16.79 5.20
N ASP A 148 4.43 16.48 6.50
CA ASP A 148 3.87 17.38 7.55
C ASP A 148 2.59 18.10 7.10
N ARG A 149 1.66 17.39 6.46
CA ARG A 149 0.45 17.98 5.87
C ARG A 149 -0.68 18.02 6.89
N PRO A 150 -1.22 19.23 7.23
CA PRO A 150 -2.39 19.33 8.11
C PRO A 150 -3.60 18.58 7.54
N ARG A 151 -4.40 18.01 8.44
CA ARG A 151 -5.65 17.34 8.06
C ARG A 151 -6.76 18.34 7.72
N PRO A 152 -7.74 17.96 6.85
CA PRO A 152 -8.86 18.81 6.47
C PRO A 152 -9.62 19.42 7.64
N TYR A 153 -9.85 18.69 8.72
CA TYR A 153 -10.58 19.17 9.88
C TYR A 153 -9.94 20.38 10.57
N MET A 154 -8.61 20.60 10.42
CA MET A 154 -7.89 21.73 11.00
C MET A 154 -8.29 23.10 10.42
N TYR A 155 -9.05 23.11 9.34
CA TYR A 155 -9.51 24.33 8.64
C TYR A 155 -10.95 24.71 9.02
N PHE A 156 -11.58 24.02 9.98
CA PHE A 156 -12.93 24.27 10.50
C PHE A 156 -12.88 24.78 11.94
N ASP A 157 -13.91 25.53 12.36
CA ASP A 157 -13.96 26.12 13.71
C ASP A 157 -14.04 25.04 14.81
N ASP A 158 -14.77 23.95 14.58
CA ASP A 158 -14.98 22.87 15.52
C ASP A 158 -14.00 21.70 15.28
N PHE A 159 -12.70 21.98 15.19
CA PHE A 159 -11.73 20.91 15.06
C PHE A 159 -11.60 20.09 16.36
N PRO A 160 -11.38 18.76 16.28
CA PRO A 160 -11.40 17.89 17.44
C PRO A 160 -10.12 18.04 18.27
N ILE A 161 -10.16 18.78 19.38
CA ILE A 161 -9.01 19.04 20.24
C ILE A 161 -8.38 17.74 20.75
N GLU A 162 -9.19 16.72 21.07
CA GLU A 162 -8.69 15.41 21.51
C GLU A 162 -7.85 14.70 20.43
N GLU A 163 -8.24 14.82 19.15
CA GLU A 163 -7.47 14.23 18.04
C GLU A 163 -6.20 15.04 17.75
N VAL A 164 -6.26 16.36 17.90
CA VAL A 164 -5.08 17.22 17.77
C VAL A 164 -4.04 16.92 18.85
N GLN A 165 -4.46 16.70 20.09
CA GLN A 165 -3.57 16.36 21.21
C GLN A 165 -2.88 15.01 21.05
N LYS A 166 -3.42 14.08 20.23
CA LYS A 166 -2.75 12.82 19.87
C LYS A 166 -1.55 13.03 18.92
N GLY A 167 -1.34 14.24 18.40
CA GLY A 167 -0.20 14.59 17.57
C GLY A 167 -0.30 14.17 16.09
N ASP A 168 -1.47 13.70 15.63
CA ASP A 168 -1.65 13.18 14.25
C ASP A 168 -2.31 14.18 13.29
N TRP A 169 -2.49 15.43 13.73
CA TRP A 169 -3.18 16.48 13.00
C TRP A 169 -2.49 16.94 11.72
N ASN A 170 -1.16 16.79 11.61
CA ASN A 170 -0.33 17.14 10.45
C ASN A 170 0.10 15.93 9.61
N SER A 171 -0.50 14.77 9.83
CA SER A 171 -0.16 13.51 9.18
C SER A 171 -1.20 13.10 8.12
N SER A 172 -1.65 14.08 7.28
CA SER A 172 -2.68 13.83 6.28
C SER A 172 -2.16 13.08 5.05
N PHE A 173 -0.94 13.36 4.57
CA PHE A 173 -0.48 12.85 3.29
C PHE A 173 0.47 11.66 3.46
N PHE A 174 0.21 10.58 2.76
CA PHE A 174 -1.02 10.18 2.09
C PHE A 174 -1.87 9.30 3.02
N SER A 175 -3.14 9.02 2.61
CA SER A 175 -4.06 8.26 3.45
C SER A 175 -3.61 6.82 3.71
N GLY A 176 -3.22 6.53 4.95
CA GLY A 176 -2.75 5.20 5.35
C GLY A 176 -3.83 4.12 5.27
N HIS A 177 -5.05 4.38 5.76
CA HIS A 177 -6.17 3.46 5.65
C HIS A 177 -6.47 3.10 4.19
N THR A 178 -6.46 4.11 3.31
CA THR A 178 -6.67 3.87 1.87
C THR A 178 -5.54 3.04 1.27
N THR A 179 -4.28 3.34 1.62
CA THR A 179 -3.11 2.61 1.13
C THR A 179 -3.18 1.13 1.50
N LEU A 180 -3.43 0.82 2.77
CA LEU A 180 -3.51 -0.56 3.24
C LEU A 180 -4.71 -1.30 2.62
N SER A 181 -5.87 -0.65 2.51
CA SER A 181 -7.05 -1.25 1.87
C SER A 181 -6.81 -1.55 0.39
N PHE A 182 -6.22 -0.62 -0.37
CA PHE A 182 -5.93 -0.87 -1.79
C PHE A 182 -4.79 -1.88 -1.98
N ALA A 183 -3.81 -1.94 -1.07
CA ALA A 183 -2.79 -2.99 -1.09
C ALA A 183 -3.41 -4.37 -0.87
N ALA A 184 -4.26 -4.53 0.14
CA ALA A 184 -4.97 -5.78 0.41
C ALA A 184 -5.91 -6.19 -0.74
N ALA A 185 -6.69 -5.26 -1.28
CA ALA A 185 -7.60 -5.53 -2.40
C ALA A 185 -6.87 -5.96 -3.66
N THR A 186 -5.78 -5.27 -4.00
CA THR A 186 -4.99 -5.59 -5.21
C THR A 186 -4.23 -6.90 -5.03
N PHE A 187 -3.62 -7.14 -3.86
CA PHE A 187 -3.01 -8.42 -3.52
C PHE A 187 -4.00 -9.57 -3.69
N THR A 188 -5.16 -9.48 -3.03
CA THR A 188 -6.20 -10.51 -3.08
C THR A 188 -6.64 -10.79 -4.51
N THR A 189 -6.91 -9.74 -5.27
CA THR A 189 -7.35 -9.85 -6.66
C THR A 189 -6.28 -10.50 -7.55
N TYR A 190 -5.05 -10.01 -7.49
CA TYR A 190 -3.96 -10.52 -8.32
C TYR A 190 -3.67 -12.00 -8.02
N VAL A 191 -3.49 -12.32 -6.75
CA VAL A 191 -3.16 -13.70 -6.31
C VAL A 191 -4.32 -14.65 -6.63
N PHE A 192 -5.58 -14.24 -6.41
CA PHE A 192 -6.76 -15.05 -6.76
C PHE A 192 -6.83 -15.34 -8.26
N CYS A 193 -6.60 -14.34 -9.10
CA CYS A 193 -6.59 -14.52 -10.56
C CYS A 193 -5.51 -15.51 -11.02
N LYS A 194 -4.38 -15.58 -10.33
CA LYS A 194 -3.29 -16.52 -10.65
C LYS A 194 -3.59 -17.94 -10.20
N TYR A 195 -4.14 -18.14 -8.98
CA TYR A 195 -4.52 -19.46 -8.49
C TYR A 195 -5.77 -20.04 -9.15
N LYS A 196 -6.73 -19.19 -9.52
CA LYS A 196 -8.06 -19.60 -10.01
C LYS A 196 -8.41 -18.86 -11.32
N PRO A 197 -7.61 -19.03 -12.40
CA PRO A 197 -7.79 -18.25 -13.64
C PRO A 197 -9.15 -18.45 -14.31
N GLU A 198 -9.76 -19.65 -14.19
CA GLU A 198 -11.05 -19.99 -14.80
C GLU A 198 -12.23 -19.91 -13.82
N SER A 199 -12.01 -19.38 -12.61
CA SER A 199 -13.05 -19.35 -11.58
C SER A 199 -14.14 -18.33 -11.91
N LYS A 200 -15.41 -18.74 -11.79
CA LYS A 200 -16.58 -17.85 -11.81
C LYS A 200 -16.59 -16.82 -10.67
N TRP A 201 -15.80 -17.06 -9.62
CA TRP A 201 -15.69 -16.17 -8.47
C TRP A 201 -14.71 -15.02 -8.68
N LYS A 202 -13.99 -14.96 -9.81
CA LYS A 202 -13.06 -13.84 -10.10
C LYS A 202 -13.73 -12.48 -9.97
N ILE A 203 -14.84 -12.28 -10.70
CA ILE A 203 -15.56 -11.00 -10.70
C ILE A 203 -16.10 -10.66 -9.30
N PRO A 204 -16.78 -11.55 -8.57
CA PRO A 204 -17.18 -11.30 -7.18
C PRO A 204 -16.02 -10.92 -6.26
N VAL A 205 -14.89 -11.63 -6.31
CA VAL A 205 -13.71 -11.32 -5.47
C VAL A 205 -13.14 -9.95 -5.80
N ILE A 206 -12.94 -9.62 -7.08
CA ILE A 206 -12.47 -8.32 -7.53
C ILE A 206 -13.42 -7.21 -7.04
N ALA A 207 -14.72 -7.36 -7.35
CA ALA A 207 -15.73 -6.36 -7.04
C ALA A 207 -15.82 -6.12 -5.52
N THR A 208 -15.88 -7.17 -4.71
CA THR A 208 -15.95 -7.04 -3.24
C THR A 208 -14.71 -6.36 -2.69
N SER A 209 -13.51 -6.82 -3.06
CA SER A 209 -12.25 -6.27 -2.54
C SER A 209 -12.10 -4.77 -2.85
N TYR A 210 -12.34 -4.37 -4.09
CA TYR A 210 -12.22 -2.95 -4.47
C TYR A 210 -13.40 -2.10 -3.99
N THR A 211 -14.60 -2.65 -3.83
CA THR A 211 -15.71 -1.91 -3.21
C THR A 211 -15.41 -1.58 -1.75
N LEU A 212 -14.87 -2.53 -0.98
CA LEU A 212 -14.47 -2.29 0.40
C LEU A 212 -13.33 -1.26 0.49
N ALA A 213 -12.32 -1.35 -0.37
CA ALA A 213 -11.23 -0.38 -0.42
C ALA A 213 -11.73 1.02 -0.82
N ALA A 214 -12.63 1.13 -1.79
CA ALA A 214 -13.25 2.39 -2.18
C ALA A 214 -14.15 2.96 -1.08
N ALA A 215 -14.87 2.11 -0.35
CA ALA A 215 -15.65 2.54 0.81
C ALA A 215 -14.73 3.09 1.91
N THR A 216 -13.60 2.42 2.20
CA THR A 216 -12.56 2.97 3.10
C THR A 216 -12.15 4.37 2.65
N ALA A 217 -11.77 4.52 1.39
CA ALA A 217 -11.34 5.79 0.80
C ALA A 217 -12.39 6.90 0.96
N ALA A 218 -13.65 6.61 0.65
CA ALA A 218 -14.76 7.54 0.80
C ALA A 218 -14.97 7.96 2.28
N MET A 219 -14.91 6.99 3.20
CA MET A 219 -15.05 7.29 4.63
C MET A 219 -13.91 8.16 5.16
N ARG A 220 -12.68 8.02 4.65
CA ARG A 220 -11.54 8.88 5.05
C ARG A 220 -11.73 10.34 4.63
N ILE A 221 -12.38 10.59 3.50
CA ILE A 221 -12.76 11.94 3.06
C ILE A 221 -13.92 12.47 3.92
N LEU A 222 -14.99 11.66 4.08
CA LEU A 222 -16.18 12.05 4.84
C LEU A 222 -15.90 12.28 6.33
N SER A 223 -14.88 11.61 6.88
CA SER A 223 -14.44 11.82 8.26
C SER A 223 -13.64 13.11 8.47
N GLY A 224 -13.27 13.84 7.40
CA GLY A 224 -12.43 15.03 7.49
C GLY A 224 -10.95 14.73 7.81
N ASN A 225 -10.54 13.46 7.79
CA ASN A 225 -9.16 13.08 8.10
C ASN A 225 -8.21 13.27 6.92
N HIS A 226 -8.71 13.14 5.69
CA HIS A 226 -7.88 13.19 4.48
C HIS A 226 -8.54 13.98 3.36
N PHE A 227 -7.70 14.66 2.58
CA PHE A 227 -8.09 15.30 1.33
C PHE A 227 -8.28 14.28 0.21
N LEU A 228 -8.94 14.70 -0.88
CA LEU A 228 -9.11 13.88 -2.07
C LEU A 228 -7.76 13.40 -2.66
N THR A 229 -6.77 14.30 -2.71
CA THR A 229 -5.43 13.95 -3.22
C THR A 229 -4.70 12.96 -2.33
N ASP A 230 -4.85 13.02 -0.98
CA ASP A 230 -4.25 12.06 -0.05
C ASP A 230 -4.78 10.64 -0.30
N VAL A 231 -6.08 10.56 -0.53
CA VAL A 231 -6.78 9.30 -0.80
C VAL A 231 -6.42 8.75 -2.18
N ALA A 232 -6.38 9.60 -3.21
CA ALA A 232 -6.01 9.19 -4.56
C ALA A 232 -4.58 8.63 -4.62
N ILE A 233 -3.61 9.33 -4.01
CA ILE A 233 -2.22 8.85 -3.95
C ILE A 233 -2.12 7.59 -3.09
N GLY A 234 -2.82 7.53 -1.95
CA GLY A 234 -2.88 6.32 -1.13
C GLY A 234 -3.39 5.10 -1.90
N ALA A 235 -4.44 5.27 -2.71
CA ALA A 235 -4.98 4.21 -3.56
C ALA A 235 -3.95 3.73 -4.61
N VAL A 236 -3.25 4.66 -5.26
CA VAL A 236 -2.21 4.33 -6.25
C VAL A 236 -1.05 3.58 -5.60
N VAL A 237 -0.50 4.11 -4.49
CA VAL A 237 0.63 3.49 -3.77
C VAL A 237 0.25 2.10 -3.26
N GLY A 238 -0.93 1.97 -2.65
CA GLY A 238 -1.44 0.68 -2.17
C GLY A 238 -1.60 -0.34 -3.31
N SER A 239 -2.20 0.08 -4.44
CA SER A 239 -2.38 -0.80 -5.60
C SER A 239 -1.04 -1.24 -6.20
N ILE A 240 -0.07 -0.33 -6.33
CA ILE A 240 1.27 -0.68 -6.82
C ILE A 240 1.93 -1.69 -5.89
N THR A 241 1.90 -1.48 -4.58
CA THR A 241 2.50 -2.38 -3.59
C THR A 241 1.83 -3.74 -3.62
N GLY A 242 0.48 -3.77 -3.61
CA GLY A 242 -0.32 -5.00 -3.66
C GLY A 242 -0.16 -5.82 -4.94
N LEU A 243 0.32 -5.19 -6.01
CA LEU A 243 0.64 -5.85 -7.27
C LEU A 243 2.10 -6.33 -7.31
N LEU A 244 3.05 -5.42 -7.04
CA LEU A 244 4.48 -5.69 -7.29
C LEU A 244 5.05 -6.80 -6.40
N ILE A 245 4.63 -6.86 -5.12
CA ILE A 245 5.18 -7.87 -4.21
C ILE A 245 4.79 -9.29 -4.65
N PRO A 246 3.51 -9.65 -4.81
CA PRO A 246 3.18 -10.98 -5.30
C PRO A 246 3.65 -11.22 -6.74
N PHE A 247 3.75 -10.18 -7.59
CA PHE A 247 4.34 -10.32 -8.91
C PHE A 247 5.80 -10.79 -8.87
N TRP A 248 6.60 -10.32 -7.92
CA TRP A 248 7.99 -10.76 -7.75
C TRP A 248 8.12 -12.23 -7.31
N HIS A 249 7.10 -12.76 -6.63
CA HIS A 249 7.05 -14.16 -6.19
C HIS A 249 6.37 -15.09 -7.21
N TYR A 250 5.79 -14.53 -8.28
CA TYR A 250 5.11 -15.33 -9.30
C TYR A 250 6.10 -16.20 -10.08
N VAL A 251 5.80 -17.50 -10.13
CA VAL A 251 6.55 -18.46 -10.91
C VAL A 251 5.89 -18.61 -12.29
N ASN A 252 6.53 -18.12 -13.34
CA ASN A 252 6.04 -18.34 -14.68
C ASN A 252 6.31 -19.79 -15.11
N PRO A 253 5.28 -20.61 -15.40
CA PRO A 253 5.46 -21.98 -15.85
C PRO A 253 6.28 -22.10 -17.15
N GLU A 254 6.23 -21.10 -18.00
CA GLU A 254 6.98 -21.04 -19.25
C GLU A 254 8.44 -20.59 -19.06
N ASN A 255 8.76 -20.02 -17.90
CA ASN A 255 10.12 -19.61 -17.54
C ASN A 255 10.41 -19.88 -16.06
N PRO A 256 10.66 -21.15 -15.66
CA PRO A 256 10.80 -21.54 -14.25
C PRO A 256 12.03 -20.94 -13.55
N MET A 257 12.93 -20.29 -14.27
CA MET A 257 14.16 -19.74 -13.69
C MET A 257 14.06 -18.28 -13.25
N GLY A 258 12.91 -17.60 -13.45
CA GLY A 258 12.69 -16.23 -12.92
C GLY A 258 13.79 -15.22 -13.33
N VAL A 259 14.45 -15.46 -14.45
CA VAL A 259 15.42 -14.53 -15.01
C VAL A 259 14.65 -13.45 -15.73
N ILE A 260 14.63 -12.25 -15.18
CA ILE A 260 14.36 -11.04 -15.96
C ILE A 260 15.57 -10.88 -16.87
N GLY A 261 15.55 -11.60 -17.99
CA GLY A 261 16.64 -11.61 -18.96
C GLY A 261 16.05 -11.53 -20.36
N ASN A 262 16.11 -10.35 -20.93
CA ASN A 262 16.06 -10.07 -22.34
C ASN A 262 14.87 -10.69 -23.11
N THR A 263 13.74 -10.03 -23.04
CA THR A 263 12.65 -10.24 -24.02
C THR A 263 12.19 -8.91 -24.58
N ASP A 264 12.29 -8.83 -25.90
CA ASP A 264 12.10 -7.61 -26.69
C ASP A 264 10.66 -7.08 -26.79
N SER A 265 9.74 -7.48 -25.89
CA SER A 265 8.38 -6.93 -25.91
C SER A 265 7.63 -7.16 -24.59
N ALA A 266 7.38 -6.07 -23.89
CA ALA A 266 6.38 -6.03 -22.83
C ALA A 266 5.02 -5.68 -23.43
N TYR A 267 4.01 -6.55 -23.24
CA TYR A 267 2.63 -6.27 -23.64
C TYR A 267 1.76 -6.08 -22.40
N LEU A 268 1.13 -4.91 -22.31
CA LEU A 268 0.04 -4.67 -21.37
C LEU A 268 -1.26 -5.07 -22.04
N SER A 269 -1.82 -6.23 -21.71
CA SER A 269 -3.14 -6.61 -22.20
C SER A 269 -4.20 -6.30 -21.13
N VAL A 270 -5.11 -5.40 -21.47
CA VAL A 270 -6.31 -5.11 -20.66
C VAL A 270 -7.45 -5.90 -21.30
N ALA A 271 -7.88 -6.97 -20.65
CA ALA A 271 -9.08 -7.68 -21.08
C ALA A 271 -10.34 -6.93 -20.59
N PRO A 272 -11.38 -6.78 -21.44
CA PRO A 272 -12.57 -5.98 -21.10
C PRO A 272 -13.38 -6.44 -19.89
N THR A 273 -13.13 -7.64 -19.36
CA THR A 273 -13.90 -8.29 -18.29
C THR A 273 -13.14 -8.56 -17.00
N ALA A 274 -11.85 -8.23 -16.92
CA ALA A 274 -11.07 -8.32 -15.69
C ALA A 274 -9.82 -7.45 -15.81
N LEU A 275 -9.57 -6.62 -14.79
CA LEU A 275 -8.28 -5.98 -14.57
C LEU A 275 -7.25 -7.03 -14.06
N CYS A 276 -7.08 -8.09 -14.82
CA CYS A 276 -5.97 -9.01 -14.67
C CYS A 276 -4.88 -8.53 -15.60
N PHE A 277 -3.92 -7.80 -15.07
CA PHE A 277 -2.75 -7.39 -15.81
C PHE A 277 -1.93 -8.63 -16.17
N THR A 278 -1.87 -8.98 -17.42
CA THR A 278 -0.90 -9.95 -17.93
C THR A 278 0.22 -9.15 -18.56
N VAL A 279 1.35 -9.07 -17.87
CA VAL A 279 2.59 -8.57 -18.47
C VAL A 279 3.27 -9.79 -19.09
N LYS A 280 3.32 -9.86 -20.40
CA LYS A 280 4.18 -10.79 -21.12
C LYS A 280 5.51 -10.07 -21.25
N ILE A 281 6.46 -10.43 -20.39
CA ILE A 281 7.84 -9.95 -20.44
C ILE A 281 8.63 -10.89 -21.33
#